data_a3bca82d10912a693fbeafd516cfaa64
#
_entry.id   a3bca82d10912a693fbeafd516cfaa64
#
_cell.length_a   1.000
_cell.length_b   1.000
_cell.length_c   1.000
_cell.angle_alpha   90.00
_cell.angle_beta   90.00
_cell.angle_gamma   90.00
#
_symmetry.space_group_name_H-M   'P 1'
#
loop_
_entity.id
_entity.type
_entity.pdbx_description
1 polymer ?
#
loop_
_entity_poly.entity_id
_entity_poly.type
_entity_poly.pdbx_seq_one_letter_code
_entity_poly.pdbx_strand_id
1 'polypeptide(L)'
;MNRTDSKIKFVGLHAHSVAGSIFDAIGYPQAHMDFAYENGCDALALTDHGNMNGLAYQVLHAKRMQEEGKDFKPIFGCEAYFIPSIAEWQEEYTKAMEDKKRARAVKKDAASGATVEDEGASKKTQDILRRRRHLVLIAQNQTGLNNLFKLVSESYKAENFYRYPRIDYA
;
A
#
# COMPACT_ATOMS: atom_id res chain seq x y z
N MET A 1 -17.62 19.09 -19.73
CA MET A 1 -18.33 19.46 -18.49
C MET A 1 -17.72 20.74 -17.95
N ASN A 2 -18.52 21.67 -17.46
CA ASN A 2 -17.98 22.88 -16.84
C ASN A 2 -17.50 22.50 -15.41
N ARG A 3 -16.29 22.91 -15.07
CA ARG A 3 -15.72 22.74 -13.73
C ARG A 3 -16.65 23.36 -12.67
N THR A 4 -16.87 22.66 -11.57
CA THR A 4 -17.67 23.18 -10.45
C THR A 4 -16.84 24.17 -9.66
N ASP A 5 -17.28 25.45 -9.59
CA ASP A 5 -16.66 26.44 -8.71
C ASP A 5 -17.08 26.18 -7.23
N SER A 6 -16.22 25.51 -6.50
CA SER A 6 -16.40 25.29 -5.07
C SER A 6 -15.76 26.42 -4.27
N LYS A 7 -16.51 26.96 -3.30
CA LYS A 7 -15.96 27.96 -2.34
C LYS A 7 -14.97 27.33 -1.37
N ILE A 8 -15.02 26.01 -1.18
CA ILE A 8 -14.10 25.24 -0.33
C ILE A 8 -13.24 24.40 -1.27
N LYS A 9 -11.95 24.74 -1.32
CA LYS A 9 -10.97 23.95 -2.07
C LYS A 9 -10.59 22.72 -1.25
N PHE A 10 -10.99 21.54 -1.73
CA PHE A 10 -10.61 20.26 -1.15
C PHE A 10 -9.45 19.66 -1.95
N VAL A 11 -8.47 19.09 -1.25
CA VAL A 11 -7.39 18.30 -1.86
C VAL A 11 -7.42 16.91 -1.22
N GLY A 12 -7.74 15.91 -2.01
CA GLY A 12 -7.67 14.51 -1.58
C GLY A 12 -6.21 14.08 -1.42
N LEU A 13 -5.83 13.65 -0.21
CA LEU A 13 -4.47 13.22 0.10
C LEU A 13 -4.32 11.70 0.21
N HIS A 14 -5.40 10.95 0.04
CA HIS A 14 -5.42 9.50 0.12
C HIS A 14 -6.45 8.96 -0.88
N ALA A 15 -5.96 8.38 -1.96
CA ALA A 15 -6.79 7.74 -2.98
C ALA A 15 -6.01 6.61 -3.65
N HIS A 16 -6.73 5.58 -4.09
CA HIS A 16 -6.16 4.40 -4.75
C HIS A 16 -6.58 4.33 -6.21
N SER A 17 -5.69 3.80 -7.04
CA SER A 17 -5.96 3.53 -8.43
C SER A 17 -5.82 2.04 -8.76
N VAL A 18 -6.50 1.58 -9.81
CA VAL A 18 -6.36 0.18 -10.28
C VAL A 18 -4.96 -0.14 -10.80
N ALA A 19 -4.13 0.87 -11.04
CA ALA A 19 -2.74 0.67 -11.47
C ALA A 19 -1.87 0.06 -10.37
N GLY A 20 -2.19 0.31 -9.09
CA GLY A 20 -1.44 -0.19 -7.95
C GLY A 20 -2.28 -0.89 -6.86
N SER A 21 -3.60 -0.67 -6.83
CA SER A 21 -4.51 -1.18 -5.79
C SER A 21 -5.72 -1.87 -6.41
N ILE A 22 -5.47 -2.89 -7.23
CA ILE A 22 -6.47 -3.54 -8.10
C ILE A 22 -7.68 -4.12 -7.35
N PHE A 23 -7.56 -4.44 -6.04
CA PHE A 23 -8.63 -5.08 -5.28
C PHE A 23 -9.58 -4.11 -4.59
N ASP A 24 -9.23 -2.82 -4.48
CA ASP A 24 -10.01 -1.82 -3.74
C ASP A 24 -10.13 -0.47 -4.46
N ALA A 25 -9.72 -0.39 -5.71
CA ALA A 25 -9.82 0.80 -6.53
C ALA A 25 -10.70 0.56 -7.78
N ILE A 26 -11.34 1.62 -8.28
CA ILE A 26 -12.31 1.55 -9.39
C ILE A 26 -11.90 2.34 -10.63
N GLY A 27 -10.73 2.95 -10.68
CA GLY A 27 -10.33 3.77 -11.82
C GLY A 27 -8.83 3.86 -11.98
N TYR A 28 -8.40 4.18 -13.20
CA TYR A 28 -7.01 4.52 -13.46
C TYR A 28 -6.69 5.93 -12.93
N PRO A 29 -5.40 6.27 -12.70
CA PRO A 29 -4.98 7.59 -12.26
C PRO A 29 -5.62 8.75 -13.02
N GLN A 30 -5.73 8.65 -14.35
CA GLN A 30 -6.32 9.67 -15.21
C GLN A 30 -7.77 9.97 -14.83
N ALA A 31 -8.58 8.93 -14.65
CA ALA A 31 -10.00 9.09 -14.31
C ALA A 31 -10.18 9.78 -12.94
N HIS A 32 -9.33 9.46 -11.97
CA HIS A 32 -9.34 10.11 -10.66
C HIS A 32 -8.94 11.59 -10.74
N MET A 33 -7.94 11.92 -11.55
CA MET A 33 -7.48 13.29 -11.75
C MET A 33 -8.53 14.14 -12.47
N ASP A 34 -9.14 13.60 -13.53
CA ASP A 34 -10.22 14.27 -14.26
C ASP A 34 -11.43 14.51 -13.38
N PHE A 35 -11.87 13.49 -12.63
CA PHE A 35 -12.97 13.61 -11.70
C PHE A 35 -12.70 14.66 -10.61
N ALA A 36 -11.50 14.66 -10.01
CA ALA A 36 -11.12 15.66 -9.02
C ALA A 36 -11.16 17.07 -9.61
N TYR A 37 -10.59 17.28 -10.80
CA TYR A 37 -10.59 18.57 -11.48
C TYR A 37 -11.99 19.05 -11.81
N GLU A 38 -12.84 18.21 -12.39
CA GLU A 38 -14.22 18.53 -12.75
C GLU A 38 -15.07 18.90 -11.53
N ASN A 39 -14.73 18.34 -10.35
CA ASN A 39 -15.39 18.64 -9.07
C ASN A 39 -14.73 19.79 -8.29
N GLY A 40 -13.87 20.60 -8.94
CA GLY A 40 -13.31 21.82 -8.36
C GLY A 40 -12.04 21.64 -7.53
N CYS A 41 -11.45 20.43 -7.49
CA CYS A 41 -10.16 20.22 -6.87
C CYS A 41 -9.02 20.71 -7.78
N ASP A 42 -7.99 21.31 -7.20
CA ASP A 42 -6.80 21.75 -7.93
C ASP A 42 -5.64 20.75 -7.80
N ALA A 43 -5.80 19.71 -6.97
CA ALA A 43 -4.79 18.70 -6.73
C ALA A 43 -5.40 17.40 -6.21
N LEU A 44 -4.68 16.29 -6.39
CA LEU A 44 -5.03 14.98 -5.84
C LEU A 44 -3.75 14.16 -5.59
N ALA A 45 -3.67 13.51 -4.42
CA ALA A 45 -2.68 12.48 -4.17
C ALA A 45 -3.23 11.10 -4.54
N LEU A 46 -2.44 10.32 -5.29
CA LEU A 46 -2.63 8.89 -5.42
C LEU A 46 -1.58 8.18 -4.57
N THR A 47 -2.06 7.29 -3.72
CA THR A 47 -1.30 6.62 -2.67
C THR A 47 -1.65 5.13 -2.67
N ASP A 48 -1.29 4.45 -3.75
CA ASP A 48 -1.57 3.03 -3.91
C ASP A 48 -0.88 2.17 -2.83
N HIS A 49 -1.45 1.02 -2.54
CA HIS A 49 -0.99 0.11 -1.49
C HIS A 49 0.39 -0.48 -1.75
N GLY A 50 1.39 -0.05 -0.99
CA GLY A 50 2.75 -0.59 -0.99
C GLY A 50 3.52 -0.39 -2.30
N ASN A 51 3.02 0.42 -3.23
CA ASN A 51 3.69 0.65 -4.51
C ASN A 51 3.36 2.04 -5.09
N MET A 52 4.02 2.38 -6.20
CA MET A 52 3.82 3.63 -6.94
C MET A 52 3.57 3.36 -8.43
N ASN A 53 2.91 2.26 -8.78
CA ASN A 53 2.68 1.85 -10.17
C ASN A 53 1.84 2.85 -10.96
N GLY A 54 0.98 3.63 -10.30
CA GLY A 54 0.18 4.69 -10.90
C GLY A 54 0.94 5.94 -11.30
N LEU A 55 2.19 6.12 -10.83
CA LEU A 55 2.93 7.39 -10.96
C LEU A 55 3.15 7.83 -12.41
N ALA A 56 3.55 6.91 -13.29
CA ALA A 56 3.77 7.24 -14.70
C ALA A 56 2.49 7.76 -15.38
N TYR A 57 1.35 7.16 -15.07
CA TYR A 57 0.04 7.61 -15.56
C TYR A 57 -0.31 9.01 -15.04
N GLN A 58 -0.03 9.29 -13.75
CA GLN A 58 -0.25 10.62 -13.17
C GLN A 58 0.59 11.68 -13.88
N VAL A 59 1.88 11.43 -14.07
CA VAL A 59 2.81 12.38 -14.70
C VAL A 59 2.39 12.69 -16.14
N LEU A 60 2.11 11.65 -16.92
CA LEU A 60 1.72 11.81 -18.32
C LEU A 60 0.38 12.53 -18.45
N HIS A 61 -0.58 12.20 -17.60
CA HIS A 61 -1.89 12.84 -17.63
C HIS A 61 -1.85 14.28 -17.15
N ALA A 62 -1.07 14.59 -16.12
CA ALA A 62 -0.87 15.97 -15.64
C ALA A 62 -0.28 16.87 -16.74
N LYS A 63 0.68 16.36 -17.53
CA LYS A 63 1.20 17.09 -18.70
C LYS A 63 0.11 17.37 -19.72
N ARG A 64 -0.73 16.38 -20.05
CA ARG A 64 -1.86 16.57 -20.97
C ARG A 64 -2.85 17.59 -20.44
N MET A 65 -3.22 17.51 -19.16
CA MET A 65 -4.11 18.50 -18.53
C MET A 65 -3.53 19.92 -18.64
N GLN A 66 -2.22 20.07 -18.43
CA GLN A 66 -1.53 21.36 -18.57
C GLN A 66 -1.57 21.88 -20.02
N GLU A 67 -1.34 21.02 -21.01
CA GLU A 67 -1.45 21.35 -22.44
C GLU A 67 -2.88 21.79 -22.82
N GLU A 68 -3.90 21.24 -22.13
CA GLU A 68 -5.31 21.63 -22.26
C GLU A 68 -5.67 22.90 -21.46
N GLY A 69 -4.71 23.53 -20.80
CA GLY A 69 -4.92 24.75 -20.00
C GLY A 69 -5.58 24.48 -18.64
N LYS A 70 -5.59 23.23 -18.17
CA LYS A 70 -6.11 22.83 -16.85
C LYS A 70 -4.97 22.95 -15.82
N ASP A 71 -5.11 23.83 -14.84
CA ASP A 71 -4.18 23.92 -13.71
C ASP A 71 -4.54 22.86 -12.67
N PHE A 72 -3.81 21.73 -12.71
CA PHE A 72 -4.01 20.62 -11.79
C PHE A 72 -2.66 20.05 -11.31
N LYS A 73 -2.50 19.94 -10.00
CA LYS A 73 -1.27 19.45 -9.37
C LYS A 73 -1.39 17.98 -8.97
N PRO A 74 -0.69 17.04 -9.63
CA PRO A 74 -0.54 15.68 -9.13
C PRO A 74 0.32 15.70 -7.86
N ILE A 75 -0.12 14.99 -6.84
CA ILE A 75 0.64 14.77 -5.61
C ILE A 75 1.03 13.29 -5.58
N PHE A 76 2.32 13.01 -5.37
CA PHE A 76 2.86 11.66 -5.41
C PHE A 76 3.03 11.09 -4.01
N GLY A 77 2.54 9.87 -3.81
CA GLY A 77 2.61 9.21 -2.52
C GLY A 77 2.51 7.69 -2.64
N CYS A 78 2.51 7.04 -1.49
CA CYS A 78 2.31 5.60 -1.35
C CYS A 78 1.64 5.34 0.01
N GLU A 79 0.68 4.44 0.06
CA GLU A 79 0.18 3.90 1.33
C GLU A 79 1.02 2.69 1.71
N ALA A 80 2.05 2.93 2.51
CA ALA A 80 2.98 1.90 2.93
C ALA A 80 2.39 0.97 4.00
N TYR A 81 2.86 -0.27 4.03
CA TYR A 81 2.56 -1.22 5.09
C TYR A 81 3.60 -1.12 6.19
N PHE A 82 3.24 -0.43 7.25
CA PHE A 82 4.12 -0.09 8.35
C PHE A 82 4.02 -1.07 9.52
N ILE A 83 5.17 -1.38 10.12
CA ILE A 83 5.30 -2.04 11.42
C ILE A 83 6.37 -1.33 12.25
N PRO A 84 6.33 -1.40 13.58
CA PRO A 84 7.30 -0.68 14.43
C PRO A 84 8.75 -1.12 14.24
N SER A 85 8.98 -2.42 14.01
CA SER A 85 10.31 -3.01 13.81
C SER A 85 10.19 -4.24 12.92
N ILE A 86 10.91 -4.24 11.80
CA ILE A 86 11.02 -5.40 10.90
C ILE A 86 11.83 -6.50 11.60
N ALA A 87 12.89 -6.16 12.30
CA ALA A 87 13.71 -7.13 13.02
C ALA A 87 12.91 -7.95 14.04
N GLU A 88 12.14 -7.28 14.91
CA GLU A 88 11.25 -7.96 15.86
C GLU A 88 10.19 -8.82 15.16
N TRP A 89 9.61 -8.30 14.09
CA TRP A 89 8.63 -9.06 13.30
C TRP A 89 9.25 -10.30 12.65
N GLN A 90 10.49 -10.23 12.16
CA GLN A 90 11.21 -11.36 11.57
C GLN A 90 11.48 -12.47 12.60
N GLU A 91 11.85 -12.12 13.82
CA GLU A 91 12.00 -13.09 14.91
C GLU A 91 10.69 -13.80 15.21
N GLU A 92 9.60 -13.04 15.40
CA GLU A 92 8.26 -13.59 15.63
C GLU A 92 7.77 -14.43 14.44
N TYR A 93 8.04 -13.96 13.20
CA TYR A 93 7.71 -14.66 11.96
C TYR A 93 8.40 -16.02 11.88
N THR A 94 9.72 -16.06 12.14
CA THR A 94 10.53 -17.28 12.09
C THR A 94 9.97 -18.29 13.09
N LYS A 95 9.75 -17.88 14.35
CA LYS A 95 9.16 -18.72 15.39
C LYS A 95 7.76 -19.24 14.99
N ALA A 96 6.90 -18.38 14.48
CA ALA A 96 5.56 -18.74 14.03
C ALA A 96 5.58 -19.76 12.88
N MET A 97 6.55 -19.65 11.97
CA MET A 97 6.72 -20.60 10.88
C MET A 97 7.25 -21.95 11.34
N GLU A 98 8.15 -21.97 12.32
CA GLU A 98 8.64 -23.20 12.94
C GLU A 98 7.52 -23.92 13.68
N ASP A 99 6.73 -23.22 14.50
CA ASP A 99 5.58 -23.77 15.22
C ASP A 99 4.56 -24.38 14.25
N LYS A 100 4.28 -23.68 13.14
CA LYS A 100 3.41 -24.17 12.07
C LYS A 100 3.97 -25.44 11.41
N LYS A 101 5.28 -25.51 11.20
CA LYS A 101 5.95 -26.69 10.64
C LYS A 101 5.85 -27.88 11.61
N ARG A 102 6.08 -27.66 12.92
CA ARG A 102 5.95 -28.67 13.97
C ARG A 102 4.51 -29.20 14.05
N ALA A 103 3.51 -28.30 14.09
CA ALA A 103 2.11 -28.70 14.11
C ALA A 103 1.69 -29.52 12.89
N ARG A 104 2.22 -29.21 11.70
CA ARG A 104 1.98 -30.00 10.49
C ARG A 104 2.63 -31.38 10.54
N ALA A 105 3.83 -31.50 11.10
CA ALA A 105 4.50 -32.78 11.28
C ALA A 105 3.70 -33.69 12.22
N VAL A 106 3.29 -33.16 13.38
CA VAL A 106 2.46 -33.90 14.35
C VAL A 106 1.13 -34.36 13.73
N LYS A 107 0.47 -33.53 12.92
CA LYS A 107 -0.77 -33.93 12.22
C LYS A 107 -0.54 -35.01 11.16
N LYS A 108 0.62 -35.06 10.53
CA LYS A 108 0.98 -36.08 9.56
C LYS A 108 1.22 -37.42 10.23
N ASP A 109 1.84 -37.42 11.41
CA ASP A 109 2.08 -38.64 12.20
C ASP A 109 0.81 -39.10 12.93
N ALA A 110 -0.11 -38.17 13.26
CA ALA A 110 -1.42 -38.46 13.91
C ALA A 110 -2.56 -38.79 12.91
N ALA A 111 -2.28 -39.06 11.64
CA ALA A 111 -3.29 -39.51 10.65
C ALA A 111 -3.96 -40.81 11.01
N SER A 112 -3.76 -41.32 12.22
CA SER A 112 -4.55 -42.37 12.92
C SER A 112 -5.26 -41.73 14.14
N GLY A 113 -6.32 -40.97 13.89
CA GLY A 113 -7.46 -40.82 14.79
C GLY A 113 -7.30 -39.98 16.05
N ALA A 114 -6.95 -38.68 15.98
CA ALA A 114 -7.25 -37.75 17.06
C ALA A 114 -7.48 -36.34 16.51
N THR A 115 -8.66 -35.80 16.77
CA THR A 115 -9.01 -34.39 16.59
C THR A 115 -8.40 -33.61 17.74
N VAL A 116 -7.38 -32.80 17.47
CA VAL A 116 -6.86 -31.84 18.43
C VAL A 116 -7.24 -30.43 17.94
N GLU A 117 -8.01 -29.75 18.77
CA GLU A 117 -8.40 -28.35 18.60
C GLU A 117 -7.17 -27.43 18.71
N ASP A 118 -6.62 -26.96 17.56
CA ASP A 118 -5.52 -26.00 17.51
C ASP A 118 -5.93 -24.73 16.75
N GLU A 119 -7.17 -24.26 16.96
CA GLU A 119 -7.64 -23.02 16.36
C GLU A 119 -6.93 -21.76 16.91
N GLY A 120 -6.55 -21.75 18.19
CA GLY A 120 -5.94 -20.60 18.86
C GLY A 120 -4.51 -20.31 18.41
N ALA A 121 -3.66 -21.33 18.31
CA ALA A 121 -2.29 -21.19 17.82
C ALA A 121 -2.24 -20.83 16.35
N SER A 122 -3.14 -21.37 15.53
CA SER A 122 -3.26 -21.02 14.11
C SER A 122 -3.66 -19.56 13.91
N LYS A 123 -4.58 -19.02 14.71
CA LYS A 123 -5.05 -17.63 14.62
C LYS A 123 -3.93 -16.65 15.02
N LYS A 124 -3.27 -16.87 16.16
CA LYS A 124 -2.15 -16.04 16.61
C LYS A 124 -0.99 -16.01 15.60
N THR A 125 -0.65 -17.15 15.03
CA THR A 125 0.36 -17.26 13.97
C THR A 125 -0.05 -16.43 12.73
N GLN A 126 -1.30 -16.50 12.31
CA GLN A 126 -1.80 -15.72 11.19
C GLN A 126 -1.77 -14.21 11.47
N ASP A 127 -2.09 -13.79 12.68
CA ASP A 127 -2.06 -12.38 13.08
C ASP A 127 -0.64 -11.82 13.02
N ILE A 128 0.36 -12.56 13.49
CA ILE A 128 1.78 -12.18 13.37
C ILE A 128 2.20 -12.05 11.91
N LEU A 129 1.89 -13.06 11.10
CA LEU A 129 2.27 -13.09 9.68
C LEU A 129 1.63 -11.96 8.87
N ARG A 130 0.44 -11.51 9.26
CA ARG A 130 -0.32 -10.48 8.56
C ARG A 130 -0.18 -9.09 9.18
N ARG A 131 0.53 -8.97 10.30
CA ARG A 131 0.67 -7.70 11.02
C ARG A 131 1.19 -6.61 10.10
N ARG A 132 0.43 -5.55 10.01
CA ARG A 132 0.76 -4.31 9.32
C ARG A 132 -0.21 -3.21 9.72
N ARG A 133 0.22 -1.98 9.59
CA ARG A 133 -0.61 -0.78 9.65
C ARG A 133 -0.45 -0.04 8.33
N HIS A 134 -1.43 0.73 7.95
CA HIS A 134 -1.39 1.56 6.77
C HIS A 134 -0.83 2.94 7.15
N LEU A 135 0.15 3.41 6.40
CA LEU A 135 0.79 4.71 6.60
C LEU A 135 0.88 5.42 5.25
N VAL A 136 0.15 6.52 5.12
CA VAL A 136 0.21 7.36 3.93
C VAL A 136 1.45 8.23 3.99
N LEU A 137 2.29 8.12 2.97
CA LEU A 137 3.50 8.89 2.76
C LEU A 137 3.36 9.71 1.48
N ILE A 138 3.62 11.02 1.57
CA ILE A 138 3.50 11.96 0.45
C ILE A 138 4.83 12.66 0.23
N ALA A 139 5.27 12.72 -1.02
CA ALA A 139 6.48 13.43 -1.41
C ALA A 139 6.25 14.93 -1.39
N GLN A 140 7.02 15.67 -0.59
CA GLN A 140 6.99 17.12 -0.55
C GLN A 140 7.73 17.77 -1.73
N ASN A 141 8.77 17.09 -2.22
CA ASN A 141 9.65 17.57 -3.29
C ASN A 141 10.33 16.37 -4.00
N GLN A 142 11.22 16.67 -4.96
CA GLN A 142 11.93 15.62 -5.71
C GLN A 142 12.79 14.70 -4.83
N THR A 143 13.40 15.23 -3.77
CA THR A 143 14.16 14.42 -2.82
C THR A 143 13.24 13.45 -2.08
N GLY A 144 12.07 13.91 -1.63
CA GLY A 144 11.05 13.07 -1.01
C GLY A 144 10.55 11.99 -1.95
N LEU A 145 10.33 12.32 -3.23
CA LEU A 145 9.94 11.32 -4.24
C LEU A 145 11.01 10.25 -4.44
N ASN A 146 12.28 10.65 -4.54
CA ASN A 146 13.39 9.71 -4.66
C ASN A 146 13.52 8.82 -3.41
N ASN A 147 13.23 9.36 -2.23
CA ASN A 147 13.21 8.56 -1.00
C ASN A 147 12.05 7.57 -0.98
N LEU A 148 10.87 7.95 -1.48
CA LEU A 148 9.75 7.01 -1.62
C LEU A 148 10.10 5.86 -2.56
N PHE A 149 10.80 6.12 -3.69
CA PHE A 149 11.25 5.04 -4.57
C PHE A 149 12.19 4.07 -3.87
N LYS A 150 13.15 4.58 -3.09
CA LYS A 150 14.06 3.74 -2.31
C LYS A 150 13.31 2.93 -1.26
N LEU A 151 12.41 3.58 -0.50
CA LEU A 151 11.61 2.95 0.54
C LEU A 151 10.73 1.82 -0.02
N VAL A 152 10.02 2.08 -1.11
CA VAL A 152 9.20 1.08 -1.78
C VAL A 152 10.08 -0.07 -2.28
N SER A 153 11.22 0.21 -2.91
CA SER A 153 12.15 -0.83 -3.37
C SER A 153 12.68 -1.68 -2.23
N GLU A 154 13.03 -1.06 -1.10
CA GLU A 154 13.50 -1.74 0.11
C GLU A 154 12.42 -2.65 0.69
N SER A 155 11.17 -2.20 0.73
CA SER A 155 10.05 -2.97 1.28
C SER A 155 9.76 -4.28 0.52
N TYR A 156 10.18 -4.38 -0.75
CA TYR A 156 10.03 -5.59 -1.58
C TYR A 156 11.17 -6.59 -1.46
N LYS A 157 12.22 -6.30 -0.68
CA LYS A 157 13.26 -7.30 -0.40
C LYS A 157 12.68 -8.49 0.36
N ALA A 158 13.26 -9.67 0.14
CA ALA A 158 12.75 -10.93 0.68
C ALA A 158 12.57 -10.92 2.20
N GLU A 159 13.49 -10.25 2.92
CA GLU A 159 13.48 -10.11 4.37
C GLU A 159 12.34 -9.21 4.90
N ASN A 160 11.86 -8.26 4.08
CA ASN A 160 10.81 -7.31 4.45
C ASN A 160 9.42 -7.74 3.94
N PHE A 161 9.38 -8.76 3.08
CA PHE A 161 8.20 -9.17 2.35
C PHE A 161 7.64 -10.52 2.83
N TYR A 162 6.41 -10.50 3.32
CA TYR A 162 5.54 -11.67 3.35
C TYR A 162 4.11 -11.24 3.05
N ARG A 163 3.60 -11.56 1.87
CA ARG A 163 2.32 -11.09 1.30
C ARG A 163 2.23 -9.58 1.10
N TYR A 164 2.89 -8.79 1.94
CA TYR A 164 2.90 -7.34 1.94
C TYR A 164 4.33 -6.81 2.08
N PRO A 165 4.71 -5.80 1.30
CA PRO A 165 5.98 -5.12 1.44
C PRO A 165 5.95 -4.23 2.69
N ARG A 166 6.83 -4.49 3.66
CA ARG A 166 6.83 -3.77 4.95
C ARG A 166 7.92 -2.75 5.03
N ILE A 167 7.63 -1.69 5.77
CA ILE A 167 8.60 -0.68 6.21
C ILE A 167 8.52 -0.51 7.72
N ASP A 168 9.57 0.05 8.33
CA ASP A 168 9.62 0.41 9.74
C ASP A 168 10.29 1.79 9.95
N TYR A 169 10.76 2.06 11.18
CA TYR A 169 11.45 3.32 11.52
C TYR A 169 12.95 3.33 11.18
N ALA A 170 13.55 2.19 10.83
CA ALA A 170 14.99 2.09 10.57
C ALA A 170 15.40 2.61 9.19
#